data_0c52ff9aee51de2666ee54617b356c62
#
_entry.id   0c52ff9aee51de2666ee54617b356c62
#
_cell.length_a   1.000
_cell.length_b   1.000
_cell.length_c   1.000
_cell.angle_alpha   90.00
_cell.angle_beta   90.00
_cell.angle_gamma   90.00
#
_symmetry.space_group_name_H-M   'P 1'
#
loop_
_entity.id
_entity.type
_entity.pdbx_description
1 polymer ?
#
loop_
_entity_poly.entity_id
_entity_poly.type
_entity_poly.pdbx_seq_one_letter_code
_entity_poly.pdbx_strand_id
1 'polypeptide(L)'
;MSKPYFIPPIDEEPRMPGSEAELDPPPQWEPRYKGSERLKDKVAIVTGGDSGIGRAVAALFAREGADIAIVYLGGEEDADAAETKAFVENEGRKAITIAGDLGDVDFAKSVVAQTIDAFGKLDVLVSVAGEQHPDTDLGDITPEQLLRTFQSNIHSMFYLTQAALPHLKEGAAIINTTSITAYAGEKELLDYSSTKGAIVAFTRSLSAQLAPKKIRVNGVAPGPIWTPLNPFGGSTPEKLATFGADTPMGRPGQPNEVAPSYLFLACGDSSYMSGQVLHPNGGMIVNG
;
A
#
# COMPACT_ATOMS: atom_id res chain seq x y z
N MET A 1 -21.12 -23.06 0.60
CA MET A 1 -20.92 -22.09 1.68
C MET A 1 -19.45 -22.20 2.08
N SER A 2 -18.62 -21.19 1.77
CA SER A 2 -17.26 -21.10 2.30
C SER A 2 -17.34 -21.03 3.83
N LYS A 3 -16.47 -21.75 4.55
CA LYS A 3 -16.37 -21.58 6.00
C LYS A 3 -16.15 -20.11 6.29
N PRO A 4 -16.81 -19.52 7.30
CA PRO A 4 -16.46 -18.15 7.71
C PRO A 4 -14.96 -18.10 8.01
N TYR A 5 -14.31 -17.02 7.61
CA TYR A 5 -12.94 -16.73 8.04
C TYR A 5 -12.95 -16.73 9.57
N PHE A 6 -12.35 -17.74 10.16
CA PHE A 6 -12.17 -17.79 11.61
C PHE A 6 -10.75 -17.27 11.88
N ILE A 7 -10.69 -16.15 12.52
CA ILE A 7 -9.43 -15.58 12.99
C ILE A 7 -9.39 -15.91 14.48
N PRO A 8 -8.35 -16.63 14.95
CA PRO A 8 -8.20 -16.87 16.38
C PRO A 8 -8.10 -15.53 17.12
N PRO A 9 -8.57 -15.44 18.37
CA PRO A 9 -8.40 -14.25 19.19
C PRO A 9 -6.90 -13.95 19.31
N ILE A 10 -6.52 -12.73 19.01
CA ILE A 10 -5.18 -12.23 19.31
C ILE A 10 -5.25 -11.78 20.76
N ASP A 11 -4.66 -12.55 21.66
CA ASP A 11 -4.67 -12.30 23.13
C ASP A 11 -3.73 -11.14 23.55
N GLU A 12 -3.07 -10.48 22.61
CA GLU A 12 -2.12 -9.40 22.86
C GLU A 12 -2.70 -8.03 22.55
N GLU A 13 -2.23 -6.99 23.23
CA GLU A 13 -2.58 -5.61 22.89
C GLU A 13 -2.22 -5.30 21.44
N PRO A 14 -3.05 -4.48 20.74
CA PRO A 14 -2.77 -4.08 19.36
C PRO A 14 -1.35 -3.51 19.25
N ARG A 15 -0.56 -4.05 18.34
CA ARG A 15 0.82 -3.60 18.10
C ARG A 15 1.02 -3.37 16.59
N MET A 16 1.46 -2.18 16.25
CA MET A 16 1.88 -1.84 14.89
C MET A 16 3.39 -1.56 14.89
N PRO A 17 4.11 -2.10 13.93
CA PRO A 17 3.74 -3.06 12.88
C PRO A 17 3.60 -4.47 13.42
N GLY A 18 2.88 -5.35 12.69
CA GLY A 18 2.74 -6.76 13.01
C GLY A 18 3.22 -7.65 11.88
N SER A 19 3.73 -8.86 12.22
CA SER A 19 4.24 -9.82 11.24
C SER A 19 3.12 -10.54 10.49
N GLU A 20 3.26 -10.69 9.17
CA GLU A 20 2.33 -11.44 8.33
C GLU A 20 2.33 -12.94 8.66
N ALA A 21 3.47 -13.46 9.15
CA ALA A 21 3.61 -14.87 9.53
C ALA A 21 2.71 -15.29 10.71
N GLU A 22 2.20 -14.33 11.49
CA GLU A 22 1.28 -14.58 12.61
C GLU A 22 -0.18 -14.71 12.18
N LEU A 23 -0.51 -14.43 10.93
CA LEU A 23 -1.89 -14.47 10.44
C LEU A 23 -2.33 -15.90 10.09
N ASP A 24 -3.52 -16.28 10.61
CA ASP A 24 -4.20 -17.53 10.24
C ASP A 24 -5.66 -17.24 9.82
N PRO A 25 -6.07 -17.54 8.58
CA PRO A 25 -5.24 -18.08 7.50
C PRO A 25 -4.23 -17.04 6.97
N PRO A 26 -3.10 -17.48 6.41
CA PRO A 26 -2.11 -16.58 5.84
C PRO A 26 -2.70 -15.80 4.65
N PRO A 27 -2.35 -14.52 4.46
CA PRO A 27 -2.76 -13.75 3.31
C PRO A 27 -2.25 -14.36 2.00
N GLN A 28 -3.05 -14.24 0.95
CA GLN A 28 -2.65 -14.68 -0.40
C GLN A 28 -2.03 -13.49 -1.13
N TRP A 29 -0.73 -13.45 -1.21
CA TRP A 29 0.00 -12.36 -1.84
C TRP A 29 0.73 -12.75 -3.15
N GLU A 30 1.00 -14.04 -3.36
CA GLU A 30 1.71 -14.49 -4.55
C GLU A 30 0.93 -14.19 -5.85
N PRO A 31 1.62 -13.76 -6.92
CA PRO A 31 0.99 -13.55 -8.21
C PRO A 31 0.38 -14.83 -8.77
N ARG A 32 -0.85 -14.72 -9.31
CA ARG A 32 -1.64 -15.87 -9.77
C ARG A 32 -1.26 -16.38 -11.16
N TYR A 33 -0.62 -15.55 -11.97
CA TYR A 33 -0.35 -15.83 -13.39
C TYR A 33 1.10 -15.60 -13.74
N LYS A 34 1.54 -16.17 -14.86
CA LYS A 34 2.85 -15.89 -15.44
C LYS A 34 2.94 -14.43 -15.85
N GLY A 35 4.12 -13.84 -15.70
CA GLY A 35 4.38 -12.48 -16.16
C GLY A 35 4.35 -12.36 -17.70
N SER A 36 4.12 -11.16 -18.16
CA SER A 36 4.10 -10.77 -19.56
C SER A 36 5.05 -9.62 -19.89
N GLU A 37 6.00 -9.38 -19.00
CA GLU A 37 7.04 -8.34 -19.11
C GLU A 37 6.51 -6.90 -19.21
N ARG A 38 5.34 -6.61 -18.62
CA ARG A 38 4.72 -5.27 -18.67
C ARG A 38 5.53 -4.19 -17.95
N LEU A 39 6.40 -4.57 -17.02
CA LEU A 39 7.32 -3.69 -16.32
C LEU A 39 8.78 -4.05 -16.58
N LYS A 40 9.07 -4.65 -17.75
CA LYS A 40 10.42 -5.05 -18.12
C LYS A 40 11.42 -3.91 -17.94
N ASP A 41 12.48 -4.19 -17.17
CA ASP A 41 13.57 -3.27 -16.87
C ASP A 41 13.15 -1.96 -16.20
N LYS A 42 11.95 -1.91 -15.57
CA LYS A 42 11.52 -0.80 -14.74
C LYS A 42 12.09 -0.94 -13.33
N VAL A 43 12.17 0.18 -12.63
CA VAL A 43 12.53 0.26 -11.21
C VAL A 43 11.36 0.85 -10.44
N ALA A 44 10.94 0.17 -9.38
CA ALA A 44 9.85 0.63 -8.53
C ALA A 44 10.30 0.76 -7.07
N ILE A 45 9.85 1.83 -6.40
CA ILE A 45 9.80 1.92 -4.94
C ILE A 45 8.41 1.46 -4.51
N VAL A 46 8.34 0.54 -3.54
CA VAL A 46 7.09 0.09 -2.93
C VAL A 46 7.21 0.27 -1.41
N THR A 47 6.43 1.19 -0.85
CA THR A 47 6.38 1.39 0.61
C THR A 47 5.39 0.42 1.25
N GLY A 48 5.68 -0.08 2.46
CA GLY A 48 4.96 -1.21 3.05
C GLY A 48 5.12 -2.48 2.20
N GLY A 49 6.28 -2.62 1.54
CA GLY A 49 6.54 -3.70 0.60
C GLY A 49 6.93 -5.03 1.24
N ASP A 50 7.02 -5.05 2.56
CA ASP A 50 7.31 -6.22 3.40
C ASP A 50 6.12 -7.18 3.50
N SER A 51 4.89 -6.66 3.56
CA SER A 51 3.69 -7.44 3.89
C SER A 51 2.46 -7.00 3.08
N GLY A 52 1.37 -7.74 3.19
CA GLY A 52 0.05 -7.41 2.72
C GLY A 52 0.00 -6.96 1.24
N ILE A 53 -0.66 -5.84 0.99
CA ILE A 53 -0.83 -5.30 -0.36
C ILE A 53 0.53 -4.91 -0.96
N GLY A 54 1.42 -4.30 -0.17
CA GLY A 54 2.74 -3.89 -0.66
C GLY A 54 3.60 -5.06 -1.11
N ARG A 55 3.65 -6.14 -0.34
CA ARG A 55 4.29 -7.41 -0.71
C ARG A 55 3.73 -7.96 -2.03
N ALA A 56 2.40 -8.03 -2.14
CA ALA A 56 1.76 -8.53 -3.35
C ALA A 56 2.06 -7.67 -4.58
N VAL A 57 2.16 -6.35 -4.42
CA VAL A 57 2.55 -5.42 -5.49
C VAL A 57 4.01 -5.65 -5.87
N ALA A 58 4.93 -5.72 -4.90
CA ALA A 58 6.35 -5.97 -5.13
C ALA A 58 6.58 -7.29 -5.87
N ALA A 59 5.91 -8.37 -5.43
CA ALA A 59 5.98 -9.68 -6.05
C ALA A 59 5.44 -9.69 -7.49
N LEU A 60 4.29 -9.04 -7.73
CA LEU A 60 3.70 -8.96 -9.06
C LEU A 60 4.55 -8.11 -10.01
N PHE A 61 5.11 -6.99 -9.52
CA PHE A 61 5.97 -6.14 -10.33
C PHE A 61 7.28 -6.83 -10.71
N ALA A 62 7.85 -7.61 -9.79
CA ALA A 62 9.03 -8.44 -10.08
C ALA A 62 8.73 -9.47 -11.16
N ARG A 63 7.62 -10.19 -11.07
CA ARG A 63 7.15 -11.15 -12.09
C ARG A 63 6.93 -10.50 -13.45
N GLU A 64 6.59 -9.24 -13.49
CA GLU A 64 6.41 -8.44 -14.71
C GLU A 64 7.72 -7.75 -15.17
N GLY A 65 8.85 -8.02 -14.50
CA GLY A 65 10.19 -7.63 -14.94
C GLY A 65 10.77 -6.37 -14.30
N ALA A 66 10.22 -5.91 -13.16
CA ALA A 66 10.75 -4.74 -12.44
C ALA A 66 11.78 -5.13 -11.37
N ASP A 67 12.74 -4.25 -11.13
CA ASP A 67 13.59 -4.24 -9.94
C ASP A 67 12.92 -3.43 -8.83
N ILE A 68 13.05 -3.85 -7.56
CA ILE A 68 12.20 -3.34 -6.47
C ILE A 68 13.04 -2.79 -5.31
N ALA A 69 12.75 -1.58 -4.87
CA ALA A 69 13.12 -1.07 -3.55
C ALA A 69 11.94 -1.29 -2.59
N ILE A 70 12.13 -2.20 -1.63
CA ILE A 70 11.16 -2.57 -0.61
C ILE A 70 11.39 -1.67 0.60
N VAL A 71 10.44 -0.78 0.91
CA VAL A 71 10.54 0.16 2.03
C VAL A 71 9.56 -0.25 3.12
N TYR A 72 10.01 -0.32 4.36
CA TYR A 72 9.22 -0.79 5.50
C TYR A 72 9.73 -0.13 6.81
N LEU A 73 9.01 -0.29 7.91
CA LEU A 73 9.39 0.38 9.15
C LEU A 73 10.62 -0.26 9.83
N GLY A 74 10.76 -1.59 9.73
CA GLY A 74 11.85 -2.36 10.36
C GLY A 74 11.42 -3.09 11.63
N GLY A 75 12.39 -3.71 12.31
CA GLY A 75 12.14 -4.46 13.54
C GLY A 75 11.40 -5.77 13.29
N GLU A 76 10.16 -5.91 13.75
CA GLU A 76 9.37 -7.14 13.61
C GLU A 76 9.06 -7.48 12.13
N GLU A 77 9.09 -6.50 11.24
CA GLU A 77 8.86 -6.69 9.80
C GLU A 77 10.10 -7.16 9.01
N ASP A 78 11.28 -7.24 9.63
CA ASP A 78 12.53 -7.59 8.94
C ASP A 78 12.47 -8.97 8.26
N ALA A 79 11.83 -9.94 8.91
CA ALA A 79 11.66 -11.29 8.36
C ALA A 79 10.72 -11.28 7.14
N ASP A 80 9.63 -10.54 7.22
CA ASP A 80 8.65 -10.38 6.14
C ASP A 80 9.28 -9.66 4.93
N ALA A 81 10.07 -8.62 5.17
CA ALA A 81 10.80 -7.91 4.12
C ALA A 81 11.87 -8.80 3.45
N ALA A 82 12.54 -9.65 4.21
CA ALA A 82 13.50 -10.60 3.67
C ALA A 82 12.83 -11.67 2.78
N GLU A 83 11.64 -12.14 3.15
CA GLU A 83 10.84 -13.07 2.33
C GLU A 83 10.41 -12.42 1.01
N THR A 84 9.90 -11.18 1.07
CA THR A 84 9.54 -10.42 -0.14
C THR A 84 10.75 -10.23 -1.06
N LYS A 85 11.90 -9.87 -0.50
CA LYS A 85 13.16 -9.73 -1.25
C LYS A 85 13.54 -11.05 -1.93
N ALA A 86 13.53 -12.15 -1.20
CA ALA A 86 13.85 -13.48 -1.73
C ALA A 86 12.92 -13.85 -2.90
N PHE A 87 11.62 -13.53 -2.79
CA PHE A 87 10.68 -13.76 -3.88
C PHE A 87 11.05 -12.94 -5.14
N VAL A 88 11.35 -11.65 -4.99
CA VAL A 88 11.78 -10.79 -6.11
C VAL A 88 13.03 -11.34 -6.79
N GLU A 89 14.01 -11.78 -5.99
CA GLU A 89 15.26 -12.36 -6.51
C GLU A 89 15.02 -13.70 -7.21
N ASN A 90 14.09 -14.52 -6.75
CA ASN A 90 13.68 -15.78 -7.40
C ASN A 90 12.96 -15.55 -8.75
N GLU A 91 12.30 -14.40 -8.94
CA GLU A 91 11.77 -13.97 -10.25
C GLU A 91 12.88 -13.45 -11.19
N GLY A 92 14.15 -13.52 -10.78
CA GLY A 92 15.30 -13.07 -11.57
C GLY A 92 15.49 -11.55 -11.58
N ARG A 93 14.88 -10.84 -10.65
CA ARG A 93 14.99 -9.37 -10.52
C ARG A 93 15.85 -8.99 -9.32
N LYS A 94 16.25 -7.73 -9.25
CA LYS A 94 17.04 -7.19 -8.13
C LYS A 94 16.10 -6.58 -7.09
N ALA A 95 16.42 -6.75 -5.81
CA ALA A 95 15.74 -6.08 -4.73
C ALA A 95 16.72 -5.52 -3.70
N ILE A 96 16.36 -4.35 -3.15
CA ILE A 96 16.93 -3.81 -1.91
C ILE A 96 15.83 -3.63 -0.87
N THR A 97 16.18 -3.81 0.39
CA THR A 97 15.31 -3.54 1.53
C THR A 97 15.81 -2.29 2.25
N ILE A 98 14.92 -1.37 2.59
CA ILE A 98 15.24 -0.10 3.23
C ILE A 98 14.31 0.09 4.43
N ALA A 99 14.85 -0.08 5.64
CA ALA A 99 14.10 0.00 6.89
C ALA A 99 14.18 1.40 7.50
N GLY A 100 13.03 1.95 7.93
CA GLY A 100 12.92 3.21 8.65
C GLY A 100 11.56 3.89 8.50
N ASP A 101 11.36 4.97 9.28
CA ASP A 101 10.11 5.72 9.32
C ASP A 101 10.04 6.76 8.19
N LEU A 102 9.12 6.58 7.26
CA LEU A 102 8.84 7.53 6.17
C LEU A 102 8.25 8.87 6.65
N GLY A 103 7.79 8.94 7.90
CA GLY A 103 7.42 10.18 8.54
C GLY A 103 8.61 11.11 8.82
N ASP A 104 9.84 10.57 8.76
CA ASP A 104 11.07 11.36 8.79
C ASP A 104 11.43 11.81 7.36
N VAL A 105 11.57 13.12 7.19
CA VAL A 105 11.85 13.73 5.87
C VAL A 105 13.22 13.35 5.32
N ASP A 106 14.22 13.18 6.18
CA ASP A 106 15.57 12.84 5.74
C ASP A 106 15.67 11.35 5.42
N PHE A 107 14.94 10.51 6.14
CA PHE A 107 14.79 9.11 5.75
C PHE A 107 14.08 8.98 4.41
N ALA A 108 12.97 9.67 4.17
CA ALA A 108 12.28 9.66 2.87
C ALA A 108 13.18 10.07 1.70
N LYS A 109 14.05 11.07 1.89
CA LYS A 109 15.07 11.44 0.90
C LYS A 109 16.10 10.31 0.69
N SER A 110 16.54 9.67 1.78
CA SER A 110 17.51 8.59 1.72
C SER A 110 16.99 7.37 0.96
N VAL A 111 15.70 7.07 1.05
CA VAL A 111 15.06 5.99 0.29
C VAL A 111 15.26 6.17 -1.22
N VAL A 112 14.99 7.39 -1.70
CA VAL A 112 15.18 7.68 -3.14
C VAL A 112 16.65 7.62 -3.52
N ALA A 113 17.55 8.21 -2.72
CA ALA A 113 18.99 8.16 -2.98
C ALA A 113 19.51 6.73 -3.07
N GLN A 114 19.18 5.87 -2.10
CA GLN A 114 19.56 4.45 -2.09
C GLN A 114 19.00 3.70 -3.31
N THR A 115 17.77 4.01 -3.73
CA THR A 115 17.17 3.40 -4.93
C THR A 115 17.93 3.80 -6.19
N ILE A 116 18.27 5.08 -6.34
CA ILE A 116 19.04 5.57 -7.49
C ILE A 116 20.46 4.99 -7.49
N ASP A 117 21.11 4.91 -6.33
CA ASP A 117 22.45 4.32 -6.22
C ASP A 117 22.44 2.84 -6.60
N ALA A 118 21.41 2.09 -6.20
CA ALA A 118 21.32 0.66 -6.48
C ALA A 118 20.92 0.33 -7.94
N PHE A 119 20.04 1.13 -8.55
CA PHE A 119 19.39 0.80 -9.83
C PHE A 119 19.62 1.83 -10.93
N GLY A 120 20.13 3.01 -10.62
CA GLY A 120 20.43 4.08 -11.59
C GLY A 120 19.24 4.90 -12.08
N LYS A 121 18.00 4.56 -11.67
CA LYS A 121 16.77 5.24 -12.11
C LYS A 121 15.59 4.95 -11.19
N LEU A 122 14.48 5.66 -11.43
CA LEU A 122 13.18 5.39 -10.83
C LEU A 122 12.08 5.57 -11.89
N ASP A 123 11.25 4.55 -12.10
CA ASP A 123 10.16 4.58 -13.07
C ASP A 123 8.77 4.59 -12.40
N VAL A 124 8.63 3.92 -11.23
CA VAL A 124 7.34 3.77 -10.55
C VAL A 124 7.50 4.03 -9.06
N LEU A 125 6.63 4.88 -8.51
CA LEU A 125 6.51 5.10 -7.08
C LEU A 125 5.17 4.60 -6.59
N VAL A 126 5.17 3.63 -5.67
CA VAL A 126 3.96 3.07 -5.06
C VAL A 126 3.96 3.33 -3.56
N SER A 127 3.01 4.14 -3.10
CA SER A 127 2.81 4.43 -1.69
C SER A 127 1.70 3.55 -1.12
N VAL A 128 2.08 2.48 -0.39
CA VAL A 128 1.14 1.56 0.28
C VAL A 128 1.21 1.70 1.79
N ALA A 129 2.38 1.96 2.36
CA ALA A 129 2.57 2.10 3.80
C ALA A 129 1.51 3.01 4.44
N GLY A 130 1.04 2.61 5.60
CA GLY A 130 0.06 3.36 6.35
C GLY A 130 -0.30 2.66 7.66
N GLU A 131 -0.84 3.42 8.60
CA GLU A 131 -1.28 2.92 9.90
C GLU A 131 -2.69 3.42 10.20
N GLN A 132 -3.37 2.74 11.12
CA GLN A 132 -4.71 3.09 11.61
C GLN A 132 -4.80 2.82 13.11
N HIS A 133 -5.66 3.58 13.79
CA HIS A 133 -5.93 3.46 15.22
C HIS A 133 -7.45 3.62 15.41
N PRO A 134 -8.18 2.54 15.77
CA PRO A 134 -9.62 2.61 15.98
C PRO A 134 -9.95 3.32 17.30
N ASP A 135 -10.88 4.29 17.23
CA ASP A 135 -11.47 4.96 18.39
C ASP A 135 -12.99 5.00 18.25
N THR A 136 -13.72 4.79 19.33
CA THR A 136 -15.17 4.77 19.33
C THR A 136 -15.80 6.17 19.44
N ASP A 137 -15.04 7.14 19.96
CA ASP A 137 -15.47 8.52 20.13
C ASP A 137 -14.38 9.49 19.61
N LEU A 138 -14.79 10.59 18.98
CA LEU A 138 -13.89 11.64 18.54
C LEU A 138 -13.05 12.21 19.70
N GLY A 139 -13.62 12.23 20.89
CA GLY A 139 -12.94 12.75 22.09
C GLY A 139 -11.77 11.89 22.57
N ASP A 140 -11.70 10.63 22.14
CA ASP A 140 -10.63 9.69 22.51
C ASP A 140 -9.38 9.86 21.62
N ILE A 141 -9.52 10.44 20.43
CA ILE A 141 -8.41 10.69 19.51
C ILE A 141 -7.49 11.75 20.11
N THR A 142 -6.32 11.35 20.57
CA THR A 142 -5.34 12.28 21.13
C THR A 142 -4.65 13.11 20.05
N PRO A 143 -4.14 14.32 20.39
CA PRO A 143 -3.34 15.10 19.44
C PRO A 143 -2.12 14.33 18.90
N GLU A 144 -1.49 13.51 19.74
CA GLU A 144 -0.34 12.69 19.37
C GLU A 144 -0.71 11.63 18.35
N GLN A 145 -1.81 10.90 18.56
CA GLN A 145 -2.35 9.92 17.61
C GLN A 145 -2.69 10.59 16.27
N LEU A 146 -3.45 11.70 16.31
CA LEU A 146 -3.83 12.44 15.11
C LEU A 146 -2.59 12.84 14.29
N LEU A 147 -1.59 13.42 14.96
CA LEU A 147 -0.34 13.82 14.30
C LEU A 147 0.39 12.62 13.71
N ARG A 148 0.46 11.50 14.45
CA ARG A 148 1.13 10.29 13.99
C ARG A 148 0.42 9.70 12.76
N THR A 149 -0.90 9.57 12.80
CA THR A 149 -1.68 9.04 11.65
C THR A 149 -1.48 9.89 10.40
N PHE A 150 -1.48 11.23 10.53
CA PHE A 150 -1.20 12.13 9.40
C PHE A 150 0.26 12.06 8.97
N GLN A 151 1.21 11.93 9.88
CA GLN A 151 2.63 11.81 9.57
C GLN A 151 2.91 10.56 8.76
N SER A 152 2.39 9.41 9.18
CA SER A 152 2.56 8.14 8.47
C SER A 152 1.84 8.12 7.13
N ASN A 153 0.58 8.56 7.07
CA ASN A 153 -0.25 8.34 5.89
C ASN A 153 -0.16 9.46 4.84
N ILE A 154 0.17 10.68 5.25
CA ILE A 154 0.15 11.87 4.37
C ILE A 154 1.52 12.53 4.26
N HIS A 155 2.15 12.92 5.38
CA HIS A 155 3.42 13.65 5.29
C HIS A 155 4.50 12.80 4.62
N SER A 156 4.58 11.50 4.97
CA SER A 156 5.45 10.52 4.31
C SER A 156 5.31 10.52 2.79
N MET A 157 4.07 10.56 2.30
CA MET A 157 3.75 10.58 0.87
C MET A 157 4.24 11.86 0.19
N PHE A 158 4.07 13.02 0.84
CA PHE A 158 4.62 14.29 0.36
C PHE A 158 6.15 14.23 0.30
N TYR A 159 6.82 13.82 1.39
CA TYR A 159 8.28 13.79 1.49
C TYR A 159 8.90 12.87 0.44
N LEU A 160 8.37 11.66 0.33
CA LEU A 160 8.88 10.68 -0.62
C LEU A 160 8.63 11.12 -2.07
N THR A 161 7.43 11.66 -2.37
CA THR A 161 7.12 12.16 -3.71
C THR A 161 8.02 13.34 -4.08
N GLN A 162 8.21 14.30 -3.17
CA GLN A 162 9.11 15.43 -3.41
C GLN A 162 10.55 14.98 -3.71
N ALA A 163 11.06 14.01 -2.96
CA ALA A 163 12.37 13.44 -3.20
C ALA A 163 12.47 12.70 -4.55
N ALA A 164 11.39 12.00 -4.94
CA ALA A 164 11.35 11.21 -6.18
C ALA A 164 11.23 12.06 -7.46
N LEU A 165 10.53 13.21 -7.40
CA LEU A 165 10.21 14.03 -8.57
C LEU A 165 11.40 14.36 -9.48
N PRO A 166 12.62 14.71 -8.98
CA PRO A 166 13.76 14.98 -9.84
C PRO A 166 14.24 13.77 -10.66
N HIS A 167 13.90 12.57 -10.24
CA HIS A 167 14.35 11.31 -10.85
C HIS A 167 13.28 10.69 -11.76
N LEU A 168 12.02 11.11 -11.64
CA LEU A 168 10.91 10.64 -12.48
C LEU A 168 10.94 11.32 -13.84
N LYS A 169 10.86 10.52 -14.91
CA LYS A 169 10.90 10.97 -16.30
C LYS A 169 9.55 10.75 -16.98
N GLU A 170 9.42 11.24 -18.21
CA GLU A 170 8.27 10.95 -19.09
C GLU A 170 7.96 9.44 -19.09
N GLY A 171 6.69 9.08 -18.90
CA GLY A 171 6.24 7.70 -18.81
C GLY A 171 6.28 7.08 -17.39
N ALA A 172 6.82 7.79 -16.40
CA ALA A 172 6.78 7.34 -15.01
C ALA A 172 5.35 7.35 -14.45
N ALA A 173 5.13 6.53 -13.40
CA ALA A 173 3.85 6.44 -12.72
C ALA A 173 4.00 6.58 -11.20
N ILE A 174 3.10 7.33 -10.59
CA ILE A 174 2.92 7.42 -9.14
C ILE A 174 1.57 6.81 -8.80
N ILE A 175 1.54 5.88 -7.85
CA ILE A 175 0.32 5.17 -7.45
C ILE A 175 0.17 5.26 -5.94
N ASN A 176 -0.91 5.89 -5.49
CA ASN A 176 -1.18 6.15 -4.09
C ASN A 176 -2.27 5.23 -3.55
N THR A 177 -2.08 4.68 -2.36
CA THR A 177 -3.08 3.83 -1.71
C THR A 177 -3.97 4.68 -0.80
N THR A 178 -5.20 4.90 -1.26
CA THR A 178 -6.28 5.45 -0.44
C THR A 178 -7.09 4.32 0.21
N SER A 179 -8.40 4.44 0.39
CA SER A 179 -9.28 3.44 0.99
C SER A 179 -10.72 3.69 0.57
N ILE A 180 -11.55 2.67 0.65
CA ILE A 180 -13.02 2.83 0.60
C ILE A 180 -13.51 3.83 1.67
N THR A 181 -12.82 3.90 2.81
CA THR A 181 -13.17 4.82 3.91
C THR A 181 -13.02 6.29 3.56
N ALA A 182 -12.24 6.63 2.52
CA ALA A 182 -12.15 7.99 1.99
C ALA A 182 -13.48 8.48 1.39
N TYR A 183 -14.36 7.58 1.01
CA TYR A 183 -15.63 7.84 0.33
C TYR A 183 -16.84 7.54 1.23
N ALA A 184 -16.81 6.41 1.92
CA ALA A 184 -17.89 5.98 2.79
C ALA A 184 -17.75 6.53 4.21
N GLY A 185 -16.54 6.87 4.64
CA GLY A 185 -16.20 7.06 6.04
C GLY A 185 -16.13 5.72 6.79
N GLU A 186 -15.51 5.74 7.96
CA GLU A 186 -15.58 4.64 8.94
C GLU A 186 -15.60 5.27 10.33
N LYS A 187 -16.70 5.00 11.07
CA LYS A 187 -17.00 5.70 12.33
C LYS A 187 -15.92 5.53 13.42
N GLU A 188 -15.17 4.43 13.37
CA GLU A 188 -14.12 4.13 14.33
C GLU A 188 -12.70 4.42 13.79
N LEU A 189 -12.59 4.95 12.57
CA LEU A 189 -11.33 5.28 11.92
C LEU A 189 -11.37 6.72 11.36
N LEU A 190 -11.70 7.69 12.22
CA LEU A 190 -11.98 9.05 11.79
C LEU A 190 -10.73 9.75 11.23
N ASP A 191 -9.61 9.69 11.96
CA ASP A 191 -8.32 10.24 11.57
C ASP A 191 -7.77 9.51 10.33
N TYR A 192 -7.78 8.18 10.33
CA TYR A 192 -7.40 7.37 9.17
C TYR A 192 -8.23 7.72 7.93
N SER A 193 -9.57 7.72 8.03
CA SER A 193 -10.46 8.07 6.90
C SER A 193 -10.17 9.47 6.37
N SER A 194 -9.87 10.42 7.26
CA SER A 194 -9.49 11.78 6.90
C SER A 194 -8.18 11.80 6.09
N THR A 195 -7.17 11.03 6.51
CA THR A 195 -5.92 10.89 5.74
C THR A 195 -6.17 10.26 4.36
N LYS A 196 -7.06 9.25 4.28
CA LYS A 196 -7.37 8.58 3.01
C LYS A 196 -8.15 9.49 2.06
N GLY A 197 -8.99 10.40 2.57
CA GLY A 197 -9.60 11.49 1.80
C GLY A 197 -8.57 12.49 1.29
N ALA A 198 -7.60 12.87 2.14
CA ALA A 198 -6.50 13.75 1.74
C ALA A 198 -5.65 13.14 0.60
N ILE A 199 -5.41 11.82 0.61
CA ILE A 199 -4.71 11.11 -0.47
C ILE A 199 -5.45 11.23 -1.81
N VAL A 200 -6.77 11.17 -1.82
CA VAL A 200 -7.56 11.38 -3.05
C VAL A 200 -7.33 12.78 -3.62
N ALA A 201 -7.41 13.80 -2.76
CA ALA A 201 -7.16 15.18 -3.16
C ALA A 201 -5.72 15.39 -3.65
N PHE A 202 -4.73 14.84 -2.94
CA PHE A 202 -3.32 14.86 -3.32
C PHE A 202 -3.10 14.22 -4.71
N THR A 203 -3.67 13.04 -4.93
CA THR A 203 -3.58 12.31 -6.20
C THR A 203 -4.11 13.13 -7.38
N ARG A 204 -5.29 13.73 -7.23
CA ARG A 204 -5.93 14.55 -8.26
C ARG A 204 -5.12 15.83 -8.55
N SER A 205 -4.67 16.51 -7.52
CA SER A 205 -3.90 17.77 -7.65
C SER A 205 -2.53 17.51 -8.27
N LEU A 206 -1.82 16.49 -7.80
CA LEU A 206 -0.50 16.13 -8.33
C LEU A 206 -0.59 15.64 -9.78
N SER A 207 -1.65 14.90 -10.13
CA SER A 207 -1.92 14.48 -11.52
C SER A 207 -2.00 15.68 -12.46
N ALA A 208 -2.79 16.70 -12.10
CA ALA A 208 -2.92 17.91 -12.91
C ALA A 208 -1.57 18.64 -13.07
N GLN A 209 -0.76 18.68 -12.00
CA GLN A 209 0.55 19.33 -12.00
C GLN A 209 1.58 18.57 -12.88
N LEU A 210 1.53 17.23 -12.90
CA LEU A 210 2.51 16.40 -13.58
C LEU A 210 2.11 15.95 -14.99
N ALA A 211 0.84 16.13 -15.38
CA ALA A 211 0.37 15.78 -16.72
C ALA A 211 1.18 16.43 -17.86
N PRO A 212 1.59 17.73 -17.78
CA PRO A 212 2.46 18.33 -18.80
C PRO A 212 3.83 17.67 -18.93
N LYS A 213 4.30 16.99 -17.88
CA LYS A 213 5.55 16.23 -17.85
C LYS A 213 5.36 14.78 -18.29
N LYS A 214 4.13 14.39 -18.66
CA LYS A 214 3.73 13.02 -19.03
C LYS A 214 4.04 11.99 -17.94
N ILE A 215 3.92 12.39 -16.68
CA ILE A 215 3.98 11.54 -15.50
C ILE A 215 2.54 11.33 -15.03
N ARG A 216 2.12 10.08 -14.91
CA ARG A 216 0.75 9.73 -14.47
C ARG A 216 0.72 9.57 -12.95
N VAL A 217 -0.37 10.05 -12.34
CA VAL A 217 -0.60 9.92 -10.91
C VAL A 217 -2.01 9.39 -10.70
N ASN A 218 -2.14 8.22 -10.12
CA ASN A 218 -3.43 7.56 -9.88
C ASN A 218 -3.48 6.98 -8.46
N GLY A 219 -4.65 6.52 -8.07
CA GLY A 219 -4.87 5.89 -6.77
C GLY A 219 -5.52 4.53 -6.86
N VAL A 220 -5.38 3.76 -5.79
CA VAL A 220 -6.16 2.56 -5.53
C VAL A 220 -6.84 2.73 -4.19
N ALA A 221 -8.14 2.45 -4.13
CA ALA A 221 -8.98 2.48 -2.93
C ALA A 221 -9.46 1.05 -2.61
N PRO A 222 -8.69 0.24 -1.89
CA PRO A 222 -9.11 -1.08 -1.49
C PRO A 222 -10.33 -1.03 -0.55
N GLY A 223 -11.15 -2.08 -0.60
CA GLY A 223 -12.09 -2.41 0.45
C GLY A 223 -11.41 -3.17 1.60
N PRO A 224 -12.16 -4.00 2.35
CA PRO A 224 -11.59 -4.85 3.40
C PRO A 224 -10.69 -5.92 2.78
N ILE A 225 -9.37 -5.81 2.99
CA ILE A 225 -8.36 -6.75 2.50
C ILE A 225 -7.67 -7.42 3.67
N TRP A 226 -7.53 -8.73 3.63
CA TRP A 226 -6.90 -9.50 4.69
C TRP A 226 -5.37 -9.26 4.68
N THR A 227 -4.90 -8.47 5.65
CA THR A 227 -3.49 -8.03 5.81
C THR A 227 -3.18 -7.80 7.28
N PRO A 228 -1.92 -7.71 7.70
CA PRO A 228 -1.54 -7.39 9.08
C PRO A 228 -2.15 -6.11 9.62
N LEU A 229 -2.41 -5.11 8.78
CA LEU A 229 -2.98 -3.82 9.17
C LEU A 229 -4.28 -3.97 10.00
N ASN A 230 -5.11 -4.98 9.72
CA ASN A 230 -6.41 -5.11 10.39
C ASN A 230 -6.28 -5.68 11.82
N PRO A 231 -5.70 -6.87 12.04
CA PRO A 231 -5.56 -7.40 13.40
C PRO A 231 -4.62 -6.55 14.26
N PHE A 232 -3.45 -6.19 13.76
CA PHE A 232 -2.47 -5.43 14.54
C PHE A 232 -2.79 -3.94 14.64
N GLY A 233 -3.60 -3.40 13.74
CA GLY A 233 -4.12 -2.03 13.77
C GLY A 233 -5.36 -1.84 14.63
N GLY A 234 -5.59 -2.70 15.63
CA GLY A 234 -6.59 -2.51 16.68
C GLY A 234 -8.00 -3.02 16.37
N SER A 235 -8.20 -3.85 15.34
CA SER A 235 -9.50 -4.49 15.13
C SER A 235 -9.78 -5.54 16.20
N THR A 236 -10.97 -5.50 16.81
CA THR A 236 -11.35 -6.48 17.82
C THR A 236 -11.59 -7.87 17.20
N PRO A 237 -11.45 -8.97 17.98
CA PRO A 237 -11.72 -10.33 17.51
C PRO A 237 -13.10 -10.50 16.88
N GLU A 238 -14.14 -9.84 17.41
CA GLU A 238 -15.51 -9.89 16.90
C GLU A 238 -15.60 -9.25 15.49
N LYS A 239 -14.89 -8.14 15.26
CA LYS A 239 -14.81 -7.50 13.94
C LYS A 239 -14.05 -8.35 12.95
N LEU A 240 -12.93 -8.93 13.37
CA LEU A 240 -12.14 -9.81 12.54
C LEU A 240 -12.94 -11.06 12.12
N ALA A 241 -13.74 -11.63 13.02
CA ALA A 241 -14.59 -12.80 12.72
C ALA A 241 -15.60 -12.56 11.59
N THR A 242 -16.00 -11.30 11.37
CA THR A 242 -16.95 -10.90 10.33
C THR A 242 -16.32 -10.00 9.26
N PHE A 243 -15.01 -9.90 9.25
CA PHE A 243 -14.28 -8.98 8.38
C PHE A 243 -14.62 -9.23 6.89
N GLY A 244 -15.10 -8.19 6.22
CA GLY A 244 -15.52 -8.23 4.82
C GLY A 244 -16.84 -8.95 4.53
N ALA A 245 -17.55 -9.46 5.54
CA ALA A 245 -18.83 -10.15 5.35
C ALA A 245 -19.95 -9.20 4.87
N ASP A 246 -19.81 -7.91 5.10
CA ASP A 246 -20.74 -6.85 4.68
C ASP A 246 -20.53 -6.40 3.23
N THR A 247 -19.45 -6.84 2.58
CA THR A 247 -19.26 -6.55 1.16
C THR A 247 -20.28 -7.34 0.30
N PRO A 248 -20.68 -6.84 -0.87
CA PRO A 248 -21.52 -7.61 -1.80
C PRO A 248 -20.96 -8.99 -2.16
N MET A 249 -19.63 -9.17 -2.15
CA MET A 249 -18.98 -10.47 -2.36
C MET A 249 -18.96 -11.35 -1.10
N GLY A 250 -19.35 -10.82 0.09
CA GLY A 250 -19.49 -11.55 1.33
C GLY A 250 -18.20 -12.09 1.95
N ARG A 251 -17.06 -11.48 1.62
CA ARG A 251 -15.74 -11.89 2.11
C ARG A 251 -14.71 -10.75 2.01
N PRO A 252 -13.62 -10.80 2.76
CA PRO A 252 -12.50 -9.92 2.50
C PRO A 252 -11.84 -10.27 1.15
N GLY A 253 -11.19 -9.28 0.55
CA GLY A 253 -10.27 -9.49 -0.55
C GLY A 253 -8.92 -10.00 -0.05
N GLN A 254 -8.10 -10.49 -0.97
CA GLN A 254 -6.73 -10.89 -0.73
C GLN A 254 -5.74 -9.90 -1.37
N PRO A 255 -4.52 -9.73 -0.84
CA PRO A 255 -3.51 -8.86 -1.41
C PRO A 255 -3.29 -9.05 -2.91
N ASN A 256 -3.24 -10.31 -3.38
CA ASN A 256 -3.05 -10.63 -4.80
C ASN A 256 -4.31 -10.39 -5.68
N GLU A 257 -5.46 -10.05 -5.08
CA GLU A 257 -6.64 -9.57 -5.81
C GLU A 257 -6.59 -8.06 -6.04
N VAL A 258 -5.80 -7.35 -5.23
CA VAL A 258 -5.63 -5.89 -5.29
C VAL A 258 -4.43 -5.49 -6.15
N ALA A 259 -3.32 -6.22 -6.05
CA ALA A 259 -2.07 -5.94 -6.75
C ALA A 259 -2.22 -5.74 -8.28
N PRO A 260 -3.12 -6.45 -9.02
CA PRO A 260 -3.35 -6.20 -10.44
C PRO A 260 -3.79 -4.77 -10.77
N SER A 261 -4.49 -4.08 -9.87
CA SER A 261 -4.86 -2.67 -10.04
C SER A 261 -3.63 -1.76 -10.08
N TYR A 262 -2.64 -2.03 -9.25
CA TYR A 262 -1.37 -1.30 -9.25
C TYR A 262 -0.56 -1.57 -10.52
N LEU A 263 -0.50 -2.83 -10.96
CA LEU A 263 0.19 -3.19 -12.20
C LEU A 263 -0.44 -2.48 -13.40
N PHE A 264 -1.77 -2.49 -13.51
CA PHE A 264 -2.48 -1.76 -14.56
C PHE A 264 -2.13 -0.28 -14.57
N LEU A 265 -2.09 0.35 -13.39
CA LEU A 265 -1.74 1.78 -13.24
C LEU A 265 -0.25 2.06 -13.48
N ALA A 266 0.64 1.10 -13.23
CA ALA A 266 2.08 1.26 -13.41
C ALA A 266 2.52 1.16 -14.87
N CYS A 267 1.87 0.35 -15.69
CA CYS A 267 2.28 0.01 -17.05
C CYS A 267 1.55 0.84 -18.13
N GLY A 268 1.87 0.55 -19.40
CA GLY A 268 1.29 1.22 -20.57
C GLY A 268 -0.22 1.00 -20.79
N ASP A 269 -0.80 -0.02 -20.14
CA ASP A 269 -2.23 -0.33 -20.26
C ASP A 269 -3.12 0.83 -19.77
N SER A 270 -2.61 1.66 -18.86
CA SER A 270 -3.28 2.87 -18.33
C SER A 270 -2.72 4.18 -18.88
N SER A 271 -2.15 4.18 -20.08
CA SER A 271 -1.48 5.35 -20.68
C SER A 271 -2.37 6.60 -20.80
N TYR A 272 -3.68 6.42 -20.89
CA TYR A 272 -4.66 7.53 -20.95
C TYR A 272 -5.40 7.75 -19.63
N MET A 273 -4.78 7.36 -18.50
CA MET A 273 -5.39 7.43 -17.18
C MET A 273 -4.49 8.17 -16.19
N SER A 274 -4.96 9.30 -15.66
CA SER A 274 -4.31 10.08 -14.62
C SER A 274 -5.34 10.81 -13.77
N GLY A 275 -5.09 10.96 -12.47
CA GLY A 275 -6.02 11.55 -11.50
C GLY A 275 -7.18 10.65 -11.10
N GLN A 276 -7.16 9.37 -11.49
CA GLN A 276 -8.24 8.43 -11.24
C GLN A 276 -7.93 7.51 -10.06
N VAL A 277 -8.99 6.90 -9.50
CA VAL A 277 -8.89 5.93 -8.41
C VAL A 277 -9.62 4.66 -8.80
N LEU A 278 -8.95 3.51 -8.69
CA LEU A 278 -9.54 2.18 -8.87
C LEU A 278 -10.04 1.64 -7.53
N HIS A 279 -11.17 0.94 -7.54
CA HIS A 279 -11.86 0.46 -6.32
C HIS A 279 -11.99 -1.07 -6.27
N PRO A 280 -10.91 -1.83 -5.98
CA PRO A 280 -11.01 -3.27 -5.70
C PRO A 280 -11.57 -3.48 -4.27
N ASN A 281 -12.90 -3.46 -4.11
CA ASN A 281 -13.57 -3.30 -2.82
C ASN A 281 -14.69 -4.32 -2.53
N GLY A 282 -14.73 -5.44 -3.25
CA GLY A 282 -15.75 -6.48 -3.02
C GLY A 282 -17.15 -6.12 -3.54
N GLY A 283 -17.26 -5.11 -4.43
CA GLY A 283 -18.52 -4.72 -5.09
C GLY A 283 -19.25 -3.58 -4.41
N MET A 284 -18.65 -2.89 -3.43
CA MET A 284 -19.23 -1.71 -2.81
C MET A 284 -19.29 -0.56 -3.82
N ILE A 285 -20.46 0.06 -3.98
CA ILE A 285 -20.65 1.20 -4.90
C ILE A 285 -20.03 2.45 -4.29
N VAL A 286 -19.19 3.12 -5.07
CA VAL A 286 -18.53 4.37 -4.68
C VAL A 286 -18.86 5.43 -5.72
N ASN A 287 -19.39 6.54 -5.24
CA ASN A 287 -19.66 7.74 -6.04
C ASN A 287 -18.70 8.84 -5.57
N GLY A 288 -17.74 9.25 -6.44
CA GLY A 288 -16.79 10.28 -6.04
C GLY A 288 -15.77 10.68 -7.08
#